data_53266e30feff87f1466473fe24bd2251
#
_entry.id   53266e30feff87f1466473fe24bd2251
#
_cell.length_a   1.000
_cell.length_b   1.000
_cell.length_c   1.000
_cell.angle_alpha   90.00
_cell.angle_beta   90.00
_cell.angle_gamma   90.00
#
_symmetry.space_group_name_H-M   'P 1'
#
loop_
_entity.id
_entity.type
_entity.pdbx_description
1 polymer ?
#
loop_
_entity_poly.entity_id
_entity_poly.type
_entity_poly.pdbx_seq_one_letter_code
_entity_poly.pdbx_strand_id
1 'polypeptide(L)'
;MTKMPELVAFMHSMIGLAAVFIAVAAVAEPWAFAITAKGGAIPGGNRVELALGAFIGAVTFTGSVIAFGKLSGKYKFRLFQGAPVQFKGQHALNAVLGLAAAFFVFGFWHSQSWMDIVLVIALGLLLGVLLIIPIGGADMPVVVSMLNSYSGWAAAGIGFSLNNSMLIIAGSLVGSSGAILSYIMCKAMNRSFFSVILGGFGGEATSAAAGSQQQRNVKSGSADDAAFVLGNAETVVIVPGYGLAVARAQHAVKELADKLTERGVTVKYAIHPVAGRMPGHMNVLLAEAEVPYDQVFEMEDINSEFGQADVAIILGANDVV
;
A
#
# COMPACT_ATOMS: atom_id res chain seq x y z
N MET A 1 3.81 -11.70 -12.06
CA MET A 1 4.15 -10.84 -10.88
C MET A 1 3.95 -9.35 -11.10
N THR A 2 4.31 -8.76 -12.26
CA THR A 2 4.12 -7.32 -12.54
C THR A 2 2.69 -6.79 -12.39
N LYS A 3 1.66 -7.62 -12.52
CA LYS A 3 0.24 -7.27 -12.38
C LYS A 3 -0.33 -7.50 -10.97
N MET A 4 0.45 -8.04 -10.05
CA MET A 4 -0.03 -8.37 -8.71
C MET A 4 -0.43 -7.13 -7.90
N PRO A 5 0.33 -6.00 -7.92
CA PRO A 5 -0.08 -4.79 -7.24
C PRO A 5 -1.42 -4.22 -7.75
N GLU A 6 -1.66 -4.33 -9.07
CA GLU A 6 -2.94 -3.94 -9.69
C GLU A 6 -4.08 -4.80 -9.14
N LEU A 7 -3.88 -6.13 -9.09
CA LEU A 7 -4.88 -7.07 -8.59
C LEU A 7 -5.22 -6.82 -7.13
N VAL A 8 -4.20 -6.59 -6.29
CA VAL A 8 -4.37 -6.28 -4.86
C VAL A 8 -5.19 -5.00 -4.68
N ALA A 9 -4.85 -3.92 -5.40
CA ALA A 9 -5.64 -2.68 -5.36
C ALA A 9 -7.08 -2.90 -5.83
N PHE A 10 -7.30 -3.69 -6.88
CA PHE A 10 -8.64 -4.05 -7.34
C PHE A 10 -9.43 -4.83 -6.28
N MET A 11 -8.80 -5.80 -5.61
CA MET A 11 -9.45 -6.56 -4.53
C MET A 11 -9.89 -5.63 -3.39
N HIS A 12 -9.04 -4.69 -2.96
CA HIS A 12 -9.41 -3.72 -1.92
C HIS A 12 -10.57 -2.82 -2.36
N SER A 13 -10.67 -2.47 -3.64
CA SER A 13 -11.82 -1.72 -4.13
C SER A 13 -13.12 -2.53 -3.98
N MET A 14 -13.10 -3.82 -4.30
CA MET A 14 -14.29 -4.68 -4.15
C MET A 14 -14.67 -4.88 -2.67
N ILE A 15 -13.69 -5.00 -1.76
CA ILE A 15 -13.94 -5.08 -0.32
C ILE A 15 -14.60 -3.78 0.19
N GLY A 16 -14.06 -2.62 -0.22
CA GLY A 16 -14.64 -1.32 0.14
C GLY A 16 -16.08 -1.17 -0.36
N LEU A 17 -16.35 -1.58 -1.60
CA LEU A 17 -17.69 -1.57 -2.19
C LEU A 17 -18.65 -2.51 -1.45
N ALA A 18 -18.19 -3.72 -1.10
CA ALA A 18 -18.98 -4.67 -0.33
C ALA A 18 -19.36 -4.09 1.06
N ALA A 19 -18.43 -3.40 1.74
CA ALA A 19 -18.72 -2.74 3.01
C ALA A 19 -19.82 -1.67 2.86
N VAL A 20 -19.78 -0.87 1.80
CA VAL A 20 -20.84 0.13 1.50
C VAL A 20 -22.19 -0.56 1.28
N PHE A 21 -22.26 -1.61 0.46
CA PHE A 21 -23.52 -2.30 0.19
C PHE A 21 -24.08 -3.01 1.41
N ILE A 22 -23.23 -3.62 2.24
CA ILE A 22 -23.69 -4.27 3.49
C ILE A 22 -24.24 -3.21 4.43
N ALA A 23 -23.56 -2.06 4.58
CA ALA A 23 -24.04 -0.97 5.44
C ALA A 23 -25.40 -0.43 4.93
N VAL A 24 -25.55 -0.20 3.62
CA VAL A 24 -26.81 0.24 3.00
C VAL A 24 -27.91 -0.79 3.21
N ALA A 25 -27.63 -2.07 3.00
CA ALA A 25 -28.59 -3.15 3.21
C ALA A 25 -29.02 -3.26 4.68
N ALA A 26 -28.05 -3.12 5.62
CA ALA A 26 -28.32 -3.16 7.05
C ALA A 26 -29.15 -1.94 7.54
N VAL A 27 -29.00 -0.78 6.91
CA VAL A 27 -29.84 0.39 7.17
C VAL A 27 -31.23 0.22 6.57
N ALA A 28 -31.35 -0.41 5.40
CA ALA A 28 -32.64 -0.66 4.71
C ALA A 28 -33.49 -1.68 5.47
N GLU A 29 -32.87 -2.78 5.89
CA GLU A 29 -33.54 -3.93 6.48
C GLU A 29 -32.83 -4.40 7.76
N PRO A 30 -32.76 -3.57 8.82
CA PRO A 30 -31.96 -3.84 10.02
C PRO A 30 -32.42 -5.10 10.77
N TRP A 31 -33.67 -5.50 10.65
CA TRP A 31 -34.19 -6.72 11.22
C TRP A 31 -33.64 -7.99 10.52
N ALA A 32 -33.35 -7.92 9.22
CA ALA A 32 -32.76 -9.03 8.48
C ALA A 32 -31.32 -9.34 8.94
N PHE A 33 -30.65 -8.36 9.49
CA PHE A 33 -29.30 -8.47 10.04
C PHE A 33 -29.29 -8.64 11.58
N ALA A 34 -30.43 -8.91 12.18
CA ALA A 34 -30.61 -9.07 13.64
C ALA A 34 -30.13 -7.84 14.47
N ILE A 35 -30.08 -6.66 13.88
CA ILE A 35 -29.70 -5.41 14.55
C ILE A 35 -30.87 -4.90 15.42
N THR A 36 -32.11 -5.09 14.95
CA THR A 36 -33.32 -4.69 15.68
C THR A 36 -34.51 -5.58 15.31
N ALA A 37 -35.58 -5.51 16.08
CA ALA A 37 -36.84 -6.16 15.71
C ALA A 37 -37.48 -5.47 14.48
N LYS A 38 -38.37 -6.19 13.77
CA LYS A 38 -39.05 -5.65 12.59
C LYS A 38 -39.80 -4.37 12.92
N GLY A 39 -39.49 -3.29 12.23
CA GLY A 39 -40.07 -1.96 12.45
C GLY A 39 -39.45 -1.18 13.63
N GLY A 40 -38.42 -1.71 14.30
CA GLY A 40 -37.69 -1.01 15.34
C GLY A 40 -36.64 -0.05 14.79
N ALA A 41 -36.28 0.98 15.57
CA ALA A 41 -35.19 1.89 15.24
C ALA A 41 -33.84 1.23 15.47
N ILE A 42 -32.85 1.54 14.61
CA ILE A 42 -31.48 1.06 14.78
C ILE A 42 -30.89 1.66 16.08
N PRO A 43 -30.27 0.86 16.99
CA PRO A 43 -29.60 1.38 18.17
C PRO A 43 -28.51 2.41 17.82
N GLY A 44 -28.33 3.43 18.68
CA GLY A 44 -27.39 4.53 18.39
C GLY A 44 -25.95 4.09 18.15
N GLY A 45 -25.45 3.07 18.86
CA GLY A 45 -24.13 2.48 18.61
C GLY A 45 -24.00 1.93 17.18
N ASN A 46 -24.94 1.09 16.77
CA ASN A 46 -24.95 0.50 15.44
C ASN A 46 -25.08 1.54 14.32
N ARG A 47 -25.77 2.67 14.54
CA ARG A 47 -25.83 3.77 13.55
C ARG A 47 -24.45 4.34 13.29
N VAL A 48 -23.67 4.61 14.34
CA VAL A 48 -22.30 5.14 14.20
C VAL A 48 -21.40 4.11 13.51
N GLU A 49 -21.47 2.85 13.91
CA GLU A 49 -20.69 1.77 13.34
C GLU A 49 -20.97 1.58 11.84
N LEU A 50 -22.26 1.56 11.45
CA LEU A 50 -22.69 1.45 10.04
C LEU A 50 -22.24 2.67 9.23
N ALA A 51 -22.40 3.87 9.77
CA ALA A 51 -21.99 5.09 9.08
C ALA A 51 -20.47 5.15 8.88
N LEU A 52 -19.69 4.80 9.90
CA LEU A 52 -18.22 4.74 9.81
C LEU A 52 -17.76 3.62 8.88
N GLY A 53 -18.36 2.42 8.97
CA GLY A 53 -18.07 1.33 8.05
C GLY A 53 -18.36 1.67 6.60
N ALA A 54 -19.51 2.32 6.33
CA ALA A 54 -19.86 2.81 5.00
C ALA A 54 -18.90 3.90 4.50
N PHE A 55 -18.55 4.87 5.36
CA PHE A 55 -17.63 5.95 5.01
C PHE A 55 -16.23 5.41 4.65
N ILE A 56 -15.63 4.59 5.55
CA ILE A 56 -14.32 4.00 5.31
C ILE A 56 -14.36 3.09 4.08
N GLY A 57 -15.43 2.30 3.91
CA GLY A 57 -15.65 1.49 2.72
C GLY A 57 -15.70 2.30 1.44
N ALA A 58 -16.41 3.44 1.43
CA ALA A 58 -16.50 4.36 0.29
C ALA A 58 -15.15 4.98 -0.06
N VAL A 59 -14.38 5.46 0.94
CA VAL A 59 -13.01 5.96 0.76
C VAL A 59 -12.11 4.87 0.18
N THR A 60 -12.20 3.66 0.72
CA THR A 60 -11.40 2.51 0.26
C THR A 60 -11.74 2.15 -1.18
N PHE A 61 -13.02 2.11 -1.54
CA PHE A 61 -13.47 1.78 -2.89
C PHE A 61 -12.85 2.71 -3.93
N THR A 62 -13.15 4.02 -3.85
CA THR A 62 -12.68 4.98 -4.84
C THR A 62 -11.16 5.20 -4.79
N GLY A 63 -10.58 5.23 -3.61
CA GLY A 63 -9.13 5.32 -3.44
C GLY A 63 -8.40 4.14 -4.10
N SER A 64 -8.91 2.93 -3.93
CA SER A 64 -8.33 1.73 -4.55
C SER A 64 -8.53 1.68 -6.06
N VAL A 65 -9.64 2.21 -6.59
CA VAL A 65 -9.84 2.35 -8.05
C VAL A 65 -8.80 3.30 -8.65
N ILE A 66 -8.53 4.43 -7.99
CA ILE A 66 -7.48 5.36 -8.44
C ILE A 66 -6.09 4.71 -8.34
N ALA A 67 -5.79 4.02 -7.24
CA ALA A 67 -4.52 3.30 -7.06
C ALA A 67 -4.33 2.23 -8.14
N PHE A 68 -5.36 1.43 -8.42
CA PHE A 68 -5.39 0.45 -9.52
C PHE A 68 -5.05 1.10 -10.86
N GLY A 69 -5.71 2.21 -11.19
CA GLY A 69 -5.46 2.94 -12.42
C GLY A 69 -4.02 3.44 -12.56
N LYS A 70 -3.48 4.01 -11.46
CA LYS A 70 -2.09 4.51 -11.41
C LYS A 70 -1.06 3.39 -11.52
N LEU A 71 -1.30 2.25 -10.88
CA LEU A 71 -0.41 1.08 -10.95
C LEU A 71 -0.43 0.41 -12.33
N SER A 72 -1.59 0.34 -12.95
CA SER A 72 -1.78 -0.29 -14.26
C SER A 72 -1.03 0.43 -15.38
N GLY A 73 -0.90 1.76 -15.31
CA GLY A 73 -0.20 2.58 -16.31
C GLY A 73 -0.80 2.53 -17.73
N LYS A 74 -1.91 1.78 -17.93
CA LYS A 74 -2.51 1.56 -19.25
C LYS A 74 -3.49 2.64 -19.67
N TYR A 75 -4.03 3.36 -18.72
CA TYR A 75 -5.10 4.33 -18.95
C TYR A 75 -4.53 5.72 -19.25
N LYS A 76 -4.94 6.33 -20.34
CA LYS A 76 -4.53 7.70 -20.73
C LYS A 76 -5.20 8.79 -19.89
N PHE A 77 -6.16 8.43 -19.04
CA PHE A 77 -6.88 9.37 -18.21
C PHE A 77 -5.96 9.94 -17.11
N ARG A 78 -5.92 11.27 -16.97
CA ARG A 78 -4.96 11.99 -16.11
C ARG A 78 -4.92 11.52 -14.66
N LEU A 79 -6.07 11.11 -14.11
CA LEU A 79 -6.17 10.61 -12.73
C LEU A 79 -5.51 9.23 -12.54
N PHE A 80 -5.36 8.45 -13.63
CA PHE A 80 -4.76 7.12 -13.63
C PHE A 80 -3.30 7.11 -14.08
N GLN A 81 -2.72 8.29 -14.32
CA GLN A 81 -1.30 8.42 -14.60
C GLN A 81 -0.52 8.39 -13.28
N GLY A 82 0.70 7.81 -13.30
CA GLY A 82 1.53 7.70 -12.11
C GLY A 82 2.01 9.05 -11.53
N ALA A 83 1.87 10.14 -12.30
CA ALA A 83 2.21 11.49 -11.85
C ALA A 83 1.20 12.00 -10.79
N PRO A 84 1.69 12.68 -9.74
CA PRO A 84 0.81 13.29 -8.74
C PRO A 84 0.01 14.45 -9.36
N VAL A 85 -1.29 14.51 -9.03
CA VAL A 85 -2.17 15.63 -9.41
C VAL A 85 -2.45 16.46 -8.17
N GLN A 86 -1.91 17.66 -8.14
CA GLN A 86 -2.03 18.57 -6.99
C GLN A 86 -2.66 19.90 -7.42
N PHE A 87 -3.43 20.51 -6.51
CA PHE A 87 -3.99 21.85 -6.67
C PHE A 87 -3.95 22.63 -5.35
N LYS A 88 -3.89 23.96 -5.45
CA LYS A 88 -3.83 24.83 -4.27
C LYS A 88 -5.09 24.65 -3.42
N GLY A 89 -4.93 24.47 -2.10
CA GLY A 89 -6.04 24.31 -1.16
C GLY A 89 -6.59 22.89 -1.01
N GLN A 90 -5.97 21.87 -1.63
CA GLN A 90 -6.44 20.48 -1.58
C GLN A 90 -6.59 19.96 -0.15
N HIS A 91 -5.63 20.23 0.72
CA HIS A 91 -5.70 19.79 2.12
C HIS A 91 -6.83 20.46 2.90
N ALA A 92 -7.07 21.76 2.65
CA ALA A 92 -8.20 22.47 3.25
C ALA A 92 -9.53 21.89 2.76
N LEU A 93 -9.65 21.59 1.46
CA LEU A 93 -10.83 20.94 0.89
C LEU A 93 -11.06 19.57 1.52
N ASN A 94 -10.03 18.73 1.62
CA ASN A 94 -10.13 17.41 2.25
C ASN A 94 -10.56 17.51 3.71
N ALA A 95 -10.03 18.47 4.46
CA ALA A 95 -10.43 18.74 5.84
C ALA A 95 -11.90 19.16 5.96
N VAL A 96 -12.36 20.06 5.09
CA VAL A 96 -13.76 20.49 5.06
C VAL A 96 -14.70 19.34 4.72
N LEU A 97 -14.35 18.51 3.74
CA LEU A 97 -15.14 17.32 3.37
C LEU A 97 -15.16 16.29 4.50
N GLY A 98 -14.04 16.09 5.20
CA GLY A 98 -13.97 15.21 6.37
C GLY A 98 -14.83 15.70 7.53
N LEU A 99 -14.81 17.01 7.82
CA LEU A 99 -15.67 17.62 8.84
C LEU A 99 -17.15 17.55 8.45
N ALA A 100 -17.48 17.78 7.17
CA ALA A 100 -18.84 17.61 6.67
C ALA A 100 -19.33 16.16 6.80
N ALA A 101 -18.46 15.17 6.48
CA ALA A 101 -18.79 13.77 6.68
C ALA A 101 -19.04 13.45 8.17
N ALA A 102 -18.21 13.95 9.08
CA ALA A 102 -18.41 13.78 10.52
C ALA A 102 -19.74 14.43 11.00
N PHE A 103 -20.08 15.58 10.45
CA PHE A 103 -21.37 16.24 10.73
C PHE A 103 -22.56 15.37 10.30
N PHE A 104 -22.52 14.76 9.11
CA PHE A 104 -23.59 13.88 8.64
C PHE A 104 -23.61 12.53 9.36
N VAL A 105 -22.46 12.01 9.81
CA VAL A 105 -22.43 10.84 10.72
C VAL A 105 -23.15 11.15 12.02
N PHE A 106 -22.91 12.34 12.60
CA PHE A 106 -23.63 12.81 13.79
C PHE A 106 -25.13 13.00 13.51
N GLY A 107 -25.49 13.56 12.35
CA GLY A 107 -26.88 13.68 11.89
C GLY A 107 -27.56 12.32 11.80
N PHE A 108 -26.93 11.33 11.17
CA PHE A 108 -27.44 9.96 11.07
C PHE A 108 -27.59 9.28 12.42
N TRP A 109 -26.62 9.50 13.33
CA TRP A 109 -26.72 8.99 14.70
C TRP A 109 -27.97 9.49 15.41
N HIS A 110 -28.34 10.77 15.22
CA HIS A 110 -29.49 11.37 15.88
C HIS A 110 -30.82 11.04 15.17
N SER A 111 -30.88 11.20 13.83
CA SER A 111 -32.14 11.18 13.07
C SER A 111 -32.44 9.87 12.37
N GLN A 112 -31.43 8.99 12.15
CA GLN A 112 -31.53 7.80 11.27
C GLN A 112 -32.01 8.15 9.86
N SER A 113 -31.66 9.36 9.36
CA SER A 113 -32.10 9.84 8.06
C SER A 113 -31.35 9.15 6.93
N TRP A 114 -32.10 8.69 5.90
CA TRP A 114 -31.51 8.16 4.67
C TRP A 114 -30.64 9.21 3.94
N MET A 115 -31.00 10.48 4.01
CA MET A 115 -30.21 11.53 3.39
C MET A 115 -28.82 11.62 4.00
N ASP A 116 -28.72 11.52 5.33
CA ASP A 116 -27.43 11.62 6.03
C ASP A 116 -26.48 10.50 5.64
N ILE A 117 -26.96 9.23 5.62
CA ILE A 117 -26.09 8.10 5.24
C ILE A 117 -25.67 8.16 3.77
N VAL A 118 -26.55 8.60 2.86
CA VAL A 118 -26.21 8.79 1.45
C VAL A 118 -25.16 9.88 1.29
N LEU A 119 -25.26 10.99 2.03
CA LEU A 119 -24.28 12.07 2.01
C LEU A 119 -22.93 11.62 2.60
N VAL A 120 -22.93 10.83 3.67
CA VAL A 120 -21.72 10.21 4.23
C VAL A 120 -21.00 9.36 3.19
N ILE A 121 -21.74 8.51 2.48
CA ILE A 121 -21.18 7.67 1.40
C ILE A 121 -20.64 8.54 0.25
N ALA A 122 -21.42 9.53 -0.21
CA ALA A 122 -21.02 10.41 -1.31
C ALA A 122 -19.74 11.20 -0.98
N LEU A 123 -19.66 11.74 0.25
CA LEU A 123 -18.46 12.43 0.73
C LEU A 123 -17.27 11.47 0.87
N GLY A 124 -17.50 10.24 1.32
CA GLY A 124 -16.46 9.21 1.38
C GLY A 124 -15.91 8.85 -0.02
N LEU A 125 -16.79 8.67 -1.00
CA LEU A 125 -16.40 8.41 -2.40
C LEU A 125 -15.55 9.56 -2.97
N LEU A 126 -15.93 10.81 -2.71
CA LEU A 126 -15.18 11.97 -3.16
C LEU A 126 -13.82 12.09 -2.46
N LEU A 127 -13.79 11.91 -1.13
CA LEU A 127 -12.56 11.93 -0.35
C LEU A 127 -11.58 10.84 -0.77
N GLY A 128 -12.05 9.62 -1.07
CA GLY A 128 -11.19 8.53 -1.53
C GLY A 128 -10.44 8.88 -2.81
N VAL A 129 -11.10 9.56 -3.77
CA VAL A 129 -10.44 10.08 -4.96
C VAL A 129 -9.41 11.16 -4.59
N LEU A 130 -9.82 12.18 -3.84
CA LEU A 130 -9.00 13.35 -3.51
C LEU A 130 -7.78 13.02 -2.66
N LEU A 131 -7.82 11.96 -1.84
CA LEU A 131 -6.69 11.53 -1.03
C LEU A 131 -5.60 10.83 -1.87
N ILE A 132 -5.99 10.08 -2.91
CA ILE A 132 -5.02 9.26 -3.66
C ILE A 132 -4.46 9.96 -4.90
N ILE A 133 -5.16 10.95 -5.48
CA ILE A 133 -4.67 11.64 -6.69
C ILE A 133 -3.35 12.40 -6.49
N PRO A 134 -3.04 13.02 -5.32
CA PRO A 134 -1.78 13.74 -5.13
C PRO A 134 -0.58 12.85 -4.85
N ILE A 135 -0.78 11.54 -4.67
CA ILE A 135 0.29 10.60 -4.32
C ILE A 135 0.93 10.06 -5.59
N GLY A 136 2.26 10.09 -5.65
CA GLY A 136 3.04 9.62 -6.79
C GLY A 136 3.22 8.10 -6.83
N GLY A 137 3.70 7.59 -7.98
CA GLY A 137 3.91 6.15 -8.17
C GLY A 137 4.93 5.51 -7.23
N ALA A 138 5.95 6.27 -6.81
CA ALA A 138 6.97 5.80 -5.87
C ALA A 138 6.41 5.51 -4.46
N ASP A 139 5.37 6.24 -4.05
CA ASP A 139 4.74 6.06 -2.73
C ASP A 139 3.60 5.00 -2.74
N MET A 140 3.34 4.37 -3.90
CA MET A 140 2.24 3.41 -4.05
C MET A 140 2.32 2.20 -3.12
N PRO A 141 3.49 1.63 -2.77
CA PRO A 141 3.56 0.54 -1.79
C PRO A 141 2.92 0.91 -0.44
N VAL A 142 3.21 2.12 0.05
CA VAL A 142 2.61 2.65 1.29
C VAL A 142 1.10 2.84 1.15
N VAL A 143 0.66 3.38 0.01
CA VAL A 143 -0.76 3.60 -0.29
C VAL A 143 -1.54 2.30 -0.33
N VAL A 144 -1.02 1.27 -1.01
CA VAL A 144 -1.67 -0.05 -1.07
C VAL A 144 -1.79 -0.66 0.32
N SER A 145 -0.76 -0.54 1.16
CA SER A 145 -0.81 -0.99 2.55
C SER A 145 -1.84 -0.23 3.39
N MET A 146 -1.97 1.10 3.20
CA MET A 146 -3.00 1.89 3.88
C MET A 146 -4.41 1.55 3.41
N LEU A 147 -4.62 1.31 2.11
CA LEU A 147 -5.91 0.86 1.59
C LEU A 147 -6.29 -0.52 2.13
N ASN A 148 -5.31 -1.41 2.33
CA ASN A 148 -5.51 -2.67 3.05
C ASN A 148 -5.96 -2.41 4.50
N SER A 149 -5.32 -1.47 5.20
CA SER A 149 -5.72 -1.07 6.55
C SER A 149 -7.16 -0.54 6.58
N TYR A 150 -7.53 0.35 5.66
CA TYR A 150 -8.89 0.90 5.58
C TYR A 150 -9.93 -0.20 5.29
N SER A 151 -9.64 -1.13 4.39
CA SER A 151 -10.53 -2.27 4.13
C SER A 151 -10.73 -3.15 5.35
N GLY A 152 -9.67 -3.38 6.15
CA GLY A 152 -9.75 -4.09 7.41
C GLY A 152 -10.63 -3.37 8.43
N TRP A 153 -10.45 -2.07 8.60
CA TRP A 153 -11.26 -1.28 9.54
C TRP A 153 -12.72 -1.14 9.10
N ALA A 154 -12.99 -1.03 7.80
CA ALA A 154 -14.35 -1.08 7.28
C ALA A 154 -15.02 -2.41 7.62
N ALA A 155 -14.30 -3.54 7.42
CA ALA A 155 -14.80 -4.86 7.78
C ALA A 155 -15.06 -5.00 9.29
N ALA A 156 -14.15 -4.50 10.15
CA ALA A 156 -14.36 -4.50 11.60
C ALA A 156 -15.58 -3.67 12.00
N GLY A 157 -15.75 -2.47 11.45
CA GLY A 157 -16.91 -1.60 11.72
C GLY A 157 -18.23 -2.27 11.34
N ILE A 158 -18.30 -2.89 10.18
CA ILE A 158 -19.48 -3.70 9.80
C ILE A 158 -19.63 -4.91 10.71
N GLY A 159 -18.53 -5.54 11.12
CA GLY A 159 -18.54 -6.68 12.03
C GLY A 159 -19.16 -6.34 13.39
N PHE A 160 -18.90 -5.16 13.95
CA PHE A 160 -19.55 -4.68 15.16
C PHE A 160 -21.06 -4.58 14.99
N SER A 161 -21.52 -3.92 13.94
CA SER A 161 -22.94 -3.74 13.66
C SER A 161 -23.69 -5.06 13.44
N LEU A 162 -23.03 -6.04 12.83
CA LEU A 162 -23.59 -7.37 12.55
C LEU A 162 -23.37 -8.38 13.70
N ASN A 163 -22.72 -7.94 14.78
CA ASN A 163 -22.32 -8.81 15.90
C ASN A 163 -21.54 -10.06 15.44
N ASN A 164 -20.67 -9.89 14.42
CA ASN A 164 -19.87 -10.95 13.83
C ASN A 164 -18.43 -10.89 14.35
N SER A 165 -18.11 -11.74 15.33
CA SER A 165 -16.79 -11.77 15.99
C SER A 165 -15.64 -12.09 15.02
N MET A 166 -15.85 -12.97 14.03
CA MET A 166 -14.82 -13.29 13.02
C MET A 166 -14.48 -12.07 12.18
N LEU A 167 -15.49 -11.32 11.76
CA LEU A 167 -15.28 -10.12 10.95
C LEU A 167 -14.60 -9.00 11.76
N ILE A 168 -14.92 -8.88 13.06
CA ILE A 168 -14.27 -7.96 13.98
C ILE A 168 -12.79 -8.32 14.14
N ILE A 169 -12.49 -9.58 14.48
CA ILE A 169 -11.12 -10.05 14.72
C ILE A 169 -10.28 -9.93 13.44
N ALA A 170 -10.74 -10.51 12.32
CA ALA A 170 -10.02 -10.48 11.07
C ALA A 170 -9.82 -9.04 10.56
N GLY A 171 -10.89 -8.22 10.61
CA GLY A 171 -10.83 -6.82 10.20
C GLY A 171 -9.87 -5.99 11.05
N SER A 172 -9.87 -6.17 12.36
CA SER A 172 -8.97 -5.47 13.28
C SER A 172 -7.51 -5.87 13.06
N LEU A 173 -7.22 -7.15 12.85
CA LEU A 173 -5.87 -7.64 12.57
C LEU A 173 -5.35 -7.09 11.23
N VAL A 174 -6.14 -7.18 10.17
CA VAL A 174 -5.79 -6.65 8.85
C VAL A 174 -5.63 -5.13 8.90
N GLY A 175 -6.53 -4.43 9.58
CA GLY A 175 -6.48 -2.98 9.74
C GLY A 175 -5.21 -2.53 10.47
N SER A 176 -4.89 -3.16 11.58
CA SER A 176 -3.72 -2.83 12.39
C SER A 176 -2.41 -3.17 11.66
N SER A 177 -2.31 -4.37 11.07
CA SER A 177 -1.10 -4.79 10.36
C SER A 177 -0.80 -3.89 9.17
N GLY A 178 -1.81 -3.49 8.38
CA GLY A 178 -1.65 -2.57 7.26
C GLY A 178 -1.16 -1.19 7.70
N ALA A 179 -1.68 -0.65 8.82
CA ALA A 179 -1.25 0.63 9.37
C ALA A 179 0.20 0.59 9.86
N ILE A 180 0.57 -0.46 10.63
CA ILE A 180 1.93 -0.66 11.14
C ILE A 180 2.92 -0.80 9.98
N LEU A 181 2.59 -1.61 8.97
CA LEU A 181 3.44 -1.81 7.80
C LEU A 181 3.64 -0.50 7.02
N SER A 182 2.58 0.29 6.83
CA SER A 182 2.67 1.61 6.20
C SER A 182 3.60 2.56 6.96
N TYR A 183 3.53 2.55 8.30
CA TYR A 183 4.40 3.36 9.14
C TYR A 183 5.87 2.93 9.03
N ILE A 184 6.15 1.62 9.08
CA ILE A 184 7.50 1.07 8.93
C ILE A 184 8.08 1.43 7.56
N MET A 185 7.29 1.29 6.47
CA MET A 185 7.71 1.68 5.13
C MET A 185 8.03 3.17 5.01
N CYS A 186 7.21 4.05 5.60
CA CYS A 186 7.49 5.48 5.63
C CYS A 186 8.81 5.78 6.37
N LYS A 187 9.05 5.11 7.51
CA LYS A 187 10.30 5.23 8.26
C LYS A 187 11.51 4.76 7.44
N ALA A 188 11.38 3.63 6.72
CA ALA A 188 12.42 3.11 5.83
C ALA A 188 12.74 4.07 4.67
N MET A 189 11.74 4.79 4.15
CA MET A 189 11.91 5.85 3.14
C MET A 189 12.48 7.15 3.72
N ASN A 190 12.72 7.23 5.02
CA ASN A 190 13.08 8.45 5.73
C ASN A 190 12.10 9.61 5.48
N ARG A 191 10.79 9.30 5.43
CA ARG A 191 9.71 10.24 5.19
C ARG A 191 8.67 10.19 6.30
N SER A 192 8.07 11.34 6.61
CA SER A 192 6.97 11.38 7.57
C SER A 192 5.74 10.63 7.02
N PHE A 193 5.15 9.77 7.85
CA PHE A 193 3.92 9.06 7.53
C PHE A 193 2.79 9.99 7.04
N PHE A 194 2.58 11.09 7.73
CA PHE A 194 1.57 12.08 7.34
C PHE A 194 1.89 12.76 6.01
N SER A 195 3.18 13.01 5.70
CA SER A 195 3.56 13.61 4.43
C SER A 195 3.30 12.69 3.23
N VAL A 196 3.42 11.39 3.42
CA VAL A 196 3.15 10.39 2.37
C VAL A 196 1.64 10.22 2.16
N ILE A 197 0.87 10.03 3.25
CA ILE A 197 -0.59 9.76 3.17
C ILE A 197 -1.39 10.98 2.71
N LEU A 198 -1.06 12.16 3.18
CA LEU A 198 -1.74 13.38 2.75
C LEU A 198 -1.32 13.82 1.35
N GLY A 199 -0.17 13.35 0.87
CA GLY A 199 0.40 13.75 -0.41
C GLY A 199 0.78 15.24 -0.46
N GLY A 200 1.65 15.61 -1.39
CA GLY A 200 1.93 17.03 -1.65
C GLY A 200 2.98 17.70 -0.76
N PHE A 201 3.41 17.12 0.34
CA PHE A 201 4.49 17.64 1.17
C PHE A 201 5.90 17.18 0.74
N GLY A 202 6.00 16.37 -0.32
CA GLY A 202 7.26 15.80 -0.80
C GLY A 202 7.74 16.31 -2.16
N GLY A 203 7.00 17.20 -2.80
CA GLY A 203 7.36 17.73 -4.13
C GLY A 203 8.66 18.55 -4.16
N GLU A 204 9.03 19.17 -3.04
CA GLU A 204 10.29 19.92 -2.94
C GLU A 204 11.48 19.07 -2.49
N ALA A 205 11.24 17.98 -1.75
CA ALA A 205 12.32 17.11 -1.28
C ALA A 205 12.88 16.19 -2.40
N THR A 206 12.03 15.76 -3.34
CA THR A 206 12.48 14.97 -4.50
C THR A 206 13.23 15.80 -5.55
N SER A 207 12.91 17.07 -5.70
CA SER A 207 13.70 17.97 -6.57
C SER A 207 15.00 18.44 -5.90
N ALA A 208 15.04 18.57 -4.57
CA ALA A 208 16.27 18.90 -3.84
C ALA A 208 17.24 17.69 -3.73
N ALA A 209 16.72 16.46 -3.62
CA ALA A 209 17.55 15.26 -3.66
C ALA A 209 18.11 14.96 -5.07
N ALA A 210 17.37 15.34 -6.13
CA ALA A 210 17.88 15.26 -7.51
C ALA A 210 18.92 16.36 -7.83
N GLY A 211 18.99 17.44 -7.03
CA GLY A 211 19.94 18.56 -7.20
C GLY A 211 21.28 18.40 -6.53
N SER A 212 21.47 17.44 -5.62
CA SER A 212 22.74 17.14 -4.96
C SER A 212 23.26 15.73 -5.27
N GLN A 213 23.16 15.30 -6.52
CA GLN A 213 24.03 14.24 -7.01
C GLN A 213 25.47 14.79 -6.98
N GLN A 214 26.14 14.63 -5.84
CA GLN A 214 27.59 14.52 -5.87
C GLN A 214 27.89 13.50 -6.96
N GLN A 215 28.57 13.94 -8.03
CA GLN A 215 29.15 13.05 -9.05
C GLN A 215 30.06 12.06 -8.30
N ARG A 216 29.48 10.97 -7.81
CA ARG A 216 30.26 9.83 -7.38
C ARG A 216 30.92 9.30 -8.66
N ASN A 217 32.21 9.08 -8.61
CA ASN A 217 32.98 8.50 -9.72
C ASN A 217 32.46 7.08 -9.98
N VAL A 218 31.45 6.98 -10.85
CA VAL A 218 30.94 5.71 -11.33
C VAL A 218 31.87 5.21 -12.41
N LYS A 219 32.46 4.04 -12.22
CA LYS A 219 33.20 3.33 -13.27
C LYS A 219 32.23 2.45 -14.04
N SER A 220 32.19 2.61 -15.35
CA SER A 220 31.51 1.63 -16.21
C SER A 220 32.37 0.36 -16.26
N GLY A 221 31.73 -0.81 -16.07
CA GLY A 221 32.37 -2.13 -16.15
C GLY A 221 31.66 -3.02 -17.19
N SER A 222 32.36 -4.03 -17.65
CA SER A 222 31.79 -5.08 -18.51
C SER A 222 31.19 -6.23 -17.67
N ALA A 223 30.47 -7.13 -18.33
CA ALA A 223 29.98 -8.36 -17.68
C ALA A 223 31.14 -9.24 -17.20
N ASP A 224 32.28 -9.23 -17.92
CA ASP A 224 33.48 -10.00 -17.56
C ASP A 224 34.15 -9.43 -16.30
N ASP A 225 34.18 -8.08 -16.14
CA ASP A 225 34.67 -7.42 -14.93
C ASP A 225 33.81 -7.80 -13.73
N ALA A 226 32.48 -7.80 -13.89
CA ALA A 226 31.56 -8.23 -12.85
C ALA A 226 31.74 -9.72 -12.49
N ALA A 227 31.92 -10.58 -13.48
CA ALA A 227 32.14 -12.00 -13.25
C ALA A 227 33.46 -12.27 -12.50
N PHE A 228 34.51 -11.49 -12.80
CA PHE A 228 35.76 -11.57 -12.09
C PHE A 228 35.64 -11.15 -10.63
N VAL A 229 34.99 -10.04 -10.36
CA VAL A 229 34.77 -9.54 -8.98
C VAL A 229 33.95 -10.53 -8.18
N LEU A 230 32.83 -11.03 -8.75
CA LEU A 230 31.94 -11.99 -8.09
C LEU A 230 32.60 -13.36 -7.85
N GLY A 231 33.46 -13.79 -8.77
CA GLY A 231 34.15 -15.07 -8.65
C GLY A 231 35.25 -15.10 -7.57
N ASN A 232 35.69 -13.93 -7.10
CA ASN A 232 36.68 -13.77 -6.03
C ASN A 232 36.07 -13.29 -4.71
N ALA A 233 34.76 -13.07 -4.64
CA ALA A 233 34.06 -12.66 -3.43
C ALA A 233 33.79 -13.87 -2.52
N GLU A 234 33.84 -13.68 -1.21
CA GLU A 234 33.39 -14.66 -0.21
C GLU A 234 31.90 -14.47 0.12
N THR A 235 31.46 -13.20 0.17
CA THR A 235 30.05 -12.84 0.49
C THR A 235 29.51 -11.85 -0.51
N VAL A 236 28.36 -12.21 -1.12
CA VAL A 236 27.64 -11.38 -2.09
C VAL A 236 26.24 -11.10 -1.57
N VAL A 237 25.86 -9.81 -1.54
CA VAL A 237 24.50 -9.38 -1.20
C VAL A 237 23.78 -8.91 -2.48
N ILE A 238 22.61 -9.49 -2.77
CA ILE A 238 21.75 -9.14 -3.90
C ILE A 238 20.58 -8.29 -3.41
N VAL A 239 20.45 -7.08 -3.95
CA VAL A 239 19.37 -6.13 -3.62
C VAL A 239 18.42 -6.03 -4.82
N PRO A 240 17.30 -6.80 -4.82
CA PRO A 240 16.35 -6.76 -5.92
C PRO A 240 15.41 -5.56 -5.79
N GLY A 241 15.11 -4.92 -6.92
CA GLY A 241 14.13 -3.85 -7.02
C GLY A 241 13.05 -4.10 -8.06
N TYR A 242 12.16 -3.13 -8.26
CA TYR A 242 11.02 -3.26 -9.17
C TYR A 242 11.44 -3.55 -10.63
N GLY A 243 12.57 -2.99 -11.07
CA GLY A 243 13.08 -3.24 -12.42
C GLY A 243 13.34 -4.71 -12.71
N LEU A 244 13.76 -5.48 -11.70
CA LEU A 244 13.92 -6.94 -11.81
C LEU A 244 12.59 -7.64 -12.13
N ALA A 245 11.51 -7.22 -11.45
CA ALA A 245 10.17 -7.75 -11.69
C ALA A 245 9.66 -7.39 -13.10
N VAL A 246 9.92 -6.17 -13.58
CA VAL A 246 9.55 -5.72 -14.94
C VAL A 246 10.28 -6.53 -16.01
N ALA A 247 11.56 -6.76 -15.80
CA ALA A 247 12.40 -7.53 -16.71
C ALA A 247 12.11 -9.05 -16.64
N ARG A 248 11.35 -9.53 -15.63
CA ARG A 248 11.12 -10.96 -15.37
C ARG A 248 12.40 -11.74 -15.24
N ALA A 249 13.44 -11.14 -14.66
CA ALA A 249 14.78 -11.69 -14.59
C ALA A 249 15.07 -12.45 -13.28
N GLN A 250 14.04 -12.71 -12.44
CA GLN A 250 14.18 -13.38 -11.15
C GLN A 250 14.82 -14.78 -11.26
N HIS A 251 14.48 -15.52 -12.30
CA HIS A 251 15.07 -16.85 -12.54
C HIS A 251 16.54 -16.78 -12.96
N ALA A 252 16.93 -15.78 -13.76
CA ALA A 252 18.32 -15.56 -14.13
C ALA A 252 19.18 -15.17 -12.94
N VAL A 253 18.62 -14.37 -12.01
CA VAL A 253 19.30 -13.99 -10.77
C VAL A 253 19.45 -15.21 -9.84
N LYS A 254 18.43 -16.06 -9.76
CA LYS A 254 18.51 -17.32 -9.02
C LYS A 254 19.62 -18.21 -9.60
N GLU A 255 19.69 -18.39 -10.93
CA GLU A 255 20.72 -19.16 -11.59
C GLU A 255 22.14 -18.60 -11.31
N LEU A 256 22.28 -17.26 -11.29
CA LEU A 256 23.53 -16.60 -10.89
C LEU A 256 23.90 -16.94 -9.45
N ALA A 257 22.94 -16.85 -8.52
CA ALA A 257 23.16 -17.16 -7.11
C ALA A 257 23.56 -18.64 -6.90
N ASP A 258 22.90 -19.56 -7.61
CA ASP A 258 23.24 -20.99 -7.54
C ASP A 258 24.68 -21.25 -8.01
N LYS A 259 25.09 -20.65 -9.12
CA LYS A 259 26.47 -20.76 -9.65
C LYS A 259 27.52 -20.16 -8.70
N LEU A 260 27.18 -19.08 -7.99
CA LEU A 260 28.06 -18.50 -6.97
C LEU A 260 28.17 -19.44 -5.76
N THR A 261 27.04 -19.98 -5.31
CA THR A 261 27.00 -20.92 -4.18
C THR A 261 27.76 -22.22 -4.49
N GLU A 262 27.67 -22.73 -5.72
CA GLU A 262 28.48 -23.90 -6.18
C GLU A 262 29.99 -23.63 -6.11
N ARG A 263 30.40 -22.35 -6.20
CA ARG A 263 31.79 -21.95 -6.05
C ARG A 263 32.21 -21.63 -4.61
N GLY A 264 31.31 -21.82 -3.65
CA GLY A 264 31.55 -21.58 -2.23
C GLY A 264 31.30 -20.16 -1.78
N VAL A 265 30.70 -19.30 -2.62
CA VAL A 265 30.33 -17.91 -2.28
C VAL A 265 29.04 -17.91 -1.47
N THR A 266 29.02 -17.21 -0.36
CA THR A 266 27.80 -17.00 0.42
C THR A 266 26.94 -15.93 -0.24
N VAL A 267 25.71 -16.29 -0.68
CA VAL A 267 24.77 -15.37 -1.31
C VAL A 267 23.62 -15.04 -0.35
N LYS A 268 23.35 -13.75 -0.17
CA LYS A 268 22.21 -13.26 0.63
C LYS A 268 21.37 -12.27 -0.19
N TYR A 269 20.06 -12.33 -0.03
CA TYR A 269 19.13 -11.39 -0.65
C TYR A 269 18.67 -10.37 0.39
N ALA A 270 18.88 -9.09 0.11
CA ALA A 270 18.47 -7.99 0.99
C ALA A 270 17.24 -7.30 0.43
N ILE A 271 16.12 -7.40 1.13
CA ILE A 271 14.85 -6.83 0.69
C ILE A 271 14.62 -5.48 1.38
N HIS A 272 14.50 -4.43 0.57
CA HIS A 272 14.07 -3.14 1.09
C HIS A 272 12.53 -3.11 1.22
N PRO A 273 11.96 -2.61 2.34
CA PRO A 273 10.51 -2.63 2.59
C PRO A 273 9.65 -1.97 1.51
N VAL A 274 10.21 -0.99 0.78
CA VAL A 274 9.49 -0.29 -0.31
C VAL A 274 9.91 -0.76 -1.71
N ALA A 275 10.76 -1.77 -1.82
CA ALA A 275 11.13 -2.33 -3.11
C ALA A 275 9.91 -2.92 -3.82
N GLY A 276 9.62 -2.44 -5.02
CA GLY A 276 8.45 -2.89 -5.77
C GLY A 276 7.30 -1.89 -5.77
N ARG A 277 6.07 -2.39 -5.88
CA ARG A 277 4.83 -1.59 -5.95
C ARG A 277 3.73 -2.06 -4.99
N MET A 278 4.05 -3.00 -4.13
CA MET A 278 3.19 -3.44 -3.02
C MET A 278 4.08 -4.02 -1.91
N PRO A 279 3.59 -4.10 -0.66
CA PRO A 279 4.30 -4.77 0.43
C PRO A 279 4.65 -6.21 0.07
N GLY A 280 5.88 -6.61 0.36
CA GLY A 280 6.35 -7.99 0.10
C GLY A 280 6.50 -8.35 -1.38
N HIS A 281 6.49 -7.38 -2.31
CA HIS A 281 6.56 -7.66 -3.75
C HIS A 281 7.81 -8.47 -4.12
N MET A 282 8.97 -8.12 -3.57
CA MET A 282 10.22 -8.82 -3.85
C MET A 282 10.26 -10.21 -3.21
N ASN A 283 9.69 -10.37 -2.01
CA ASN A 283 9.59 -11.67 -1.34
C ASN A 283 8.78 -12.66 -2.19
N VAL A 284 7.64 -12.23 -2.73
CA VAL A 284 6.82 -13.07 -3.62
C VAL A 284 7.55 -13.37 -4.94
N LEU A 285 8.29 -12.41 -5.49
CA LEU A 285 9.08 -12.59 -6.71
C LEU A 285 10.19 -13.63 -6.53
N LEU A 286 10.90 -13.58 -5.40
CA LEU A 286 11.95 -14.53 -5.07
C LEU A 286 11.38 -15.92 -4.75
N ALA A 287 10.22 -15.99 -4.08
CA ALA A 287 9.51 -17.24 -3.84
C ALA A 287 9.05 -17.91 -5.16
N GLU A 288 8.63 -17.12 -6.17
CA GLU A 288 8.32 -17.64 -7.52
C GLU A 288 9.55 -18.24 -8.19
N ALA A 289 10.74 -17.68 -7.92
CA ALA A 289 12.01 -18.18 -8.43
C ALA A 289 12.59 -19.32 -7.58
N GLU A 290 11.85 -19.80 -6.57
CA GLU A 290 12.26 -20.87 -5.66
C GLU A 290 13.56 -20.56 -4.89
N VAL A 291 13.76 -19.28 -4.53
CA VAL A 291 14.87 -18.88 -3.66
C VAL A 291 14.59 -19.36 -2.23
N PRO A 292 15.54 -20.04 -1.56
CA PRO A 292 15.38 -20.48 -0.18
C PRO A 292 15.14 -19.30 0.77
N TYR A 293 14.18 -19.45 1.71
CA TYR A 293 13.82 -18.38 2.64
C TYR A 293 14.93 -17.99 3.61
N ASP A 294 15.84 -18.91 3.91
CA ASP A 294 17.00 -18.68 4.77
C ASP A 294 18.06 -17.78 4.14
N GLN A 295 17.99 -17.55 2.83
CA GLN A 295 18.84 -16.60 2.09
C GLN A 295 18.20 -15.22 1.93
N VAL A 296 16.93 -15.04 2.34
CA VAL A 296 16.18 -13.78 2.15
C VAL A 296 16.07 -13.06 3.48
N PHE A 297 16.66 -11.88 3.55
CA PHE A 297 16.74 -11.05 4.74
C PHE A 297 16.03 -9.72 4.55
N GLU A 298 15.40 -9.23 5.60
CA GLU A 298 14.84 -7.88 5.63
C GLU A 298 15.92 -6.85 6.01
N MET A 299 15.64 -5.58 5.74
CA MET A 299 16.59 -4.49 5.96
C MET A 299 17.10 -4.42 7.41
N GLU A 300 16.25 -4.70 8.39
CA GLU A 300 16.61 -4.62 9.81
C GLU A 300 17.63 -5.70 10.20
N ASP A 301 17.54 -6.87 9.58
CA ASP A 301 18.42 -8.01 9.87
C ASP A 301 19.79 -7.86 9.19
N ILE A 302 19.78 -7.43 7.90
CA ILE A 302 21.00 -7.47 7.08
C ILE A 302 21.82 -6.16 7.09
N ASN A 303 21.26 -5.05 7.57
CA ASN A 303 21.92 -3.74 7.51
C ASN A 303 23.31 -3.73 8.21
N SER A 304 23.45 -4.49 9.29
CA SER A 304 24.72 -4.63 10.01
C SER A 304 25.78 -5.44 9.24
N GLU A 305 25.35 -6.27 8.29
CA GLU A 305 26.21 -7.17 7.55
C GLU A 305 26.72 -6.58 6.22
N PHE A 306 26.08 -5.49 5.71
CA PHE A 306 26.55 -4.83 4.48
C PHE A 306 28.01 -4.38 4.53
N GLY A 307 28.49 -3.98 5.71
CA GLY A 307 29.90 -3.58 5.90
C GLY A 307 30.89 -4.74 5.82
N GLN A 308 30.41 -5.97 5.88
CA GLN A 308 31.23 -7.19 5.81
C GLN A 308 31.08 -7.91 4.45
N ALA A 309 30.15 -7.48 3.62
CA ALA A 309 29.97 -8.05 2.29
C ALA A 309 31.03 -7.51 1.33
N ASP A 310 31.62 -8.42 0.53
CA ASP A 310 32.62 -8.03 -0.47
C ASP A 310 31.99 -7.32 -1.65
N VAL A 311 30.78 -7.78 -2.06
CA VAL A 311 30.05 -7.24 -3.20
C VAL A 311 28.56 -7.10 -2.90
N ALA A 312 27.99 -5.95 -3.26
CA ALA A 312 26.56 -5.75 -3.30
C ALA A 312 26.08 -5.55 -4.74
N ILE A 313 25.17 -6.41 -5.21
CA ILE A 313 24.58 -6.31 -6.55
C ILE A 313 23.20 -5.68 -6.43
N ILE A 314 22.99 -4.53 -7.02
CA ILE A 314 21.72 -3.82 -7.01
C ILE A 314 21.04 -3.99 -8.37
N LEU A 315 19.86 -4.59 -8.41
CA LEU A 315 19.18 -4.99 -9.64
C LEU A 315 17.80 -4.32 -9.78
N GLY A 316 17.73 -3.29 -10.64
CA GLY A 316 16.46 -2.64 -10.95
C GLY A 316 15.82 -1.89 -9.78
N ALA A 317 16.63 -1.31 -8.90
CA ALA A 317 16.22 -0.72 -7.63
C ALA A 317 16.33 0.81 -7.61
N ASN A 318 15.90 1.52 -8.66
CA ASN A 318 15.87 2.99 -8.69
C ASN A 318 15.02 3.64 -7.59
N ASP A 319 14.15 2.88 -6.98
CA ASP A 319 13.24 3.27 -5.91
C ASP A 319 13.89 3.15 -4.51
N VAL A 320 15.05 2.50 -4.41
CA VAL A 320 15.74 2.24 -3.12
C VAL A 320 17.22 2.66 -3.10
N VAL A 321 17.73 3.22 -4.20
CA VAL A 321 19.13 3.67 -4.36
C VAL A 321 19.22 5.17 -4.62
#